data_48e4cf611da65aa402b91d424495431a
#
_entry.id   48e4cf611da65aa402b91d424495431a
#
_cell.length_a   1.000
_cell.length_b   1.000
_cell.length_c   1.000
_cell.angle_alpha   90.00
_cell.angle_beta   90.00
_cell.angle_gamma   90.00
#
_symmetry.space_group_name_H-M   'P 1'
#
loop_
_entity.id
_entity.type
_entity.pdbx_description
1 polymer ?
#
loop_
_entity_poly.entity_id
_entity_poly.type
_entity_poly.pdbx_seq_one_letter_code
_entity_poly.pdbx_strand_id
1 'polypeptide(L)'
;MTKTSQTAAIIVAAGLGLRAGGDMAKQWQPLAGRRVADWTLDAFRAAKGIDQILLVLHPEEMHRAAEFPDVQAVAGGATRDASVHAGLGALADQDIARVLIHDVARPLVSPQIIQDVIDALACAKGAAPALEVTDALWRGGQGTVTGTLDRGGLYRAQTPQGFDFAAILAAHRAHADQGGGAADDVEVVRAAGIEVVMVPGEERNLKLTRAADFARAEAMIRTDMDIRTGNGFDVHRFEEGDHVILCGVRIPHDKKLNGHSDADVGMHAVTDAIYGALAMGDIGRHFPPSDPQWKGMDSAHFLRHAVEIARKKGYTISNIDVTLICEYPKIGPHAADMMARMAEIMGMEIDRVSIKATTSERLGFTGRGEGIAALASTTLVKP
;
A
#
# COMPACT_ATOMS: atom_id res chain seq x y z
N MET A 1 19.14 -30.33 14.96
CA MET A 1 18.39 -29.15 14.47
C MET A 1 19.31 -28.43 13.53
N THR A 2 19.07 -28.48 12.23
CA THR A 2 19.78 -27.67 11.23
C THR A 2 19.45 -26.21 11.52
N LYS A 3 20.44 -25.39 11.94
CA LYS A 3 20.31 -23.95 12.00
C LYS A 3 19.84 -23.48 10.63
N THR A 4 18.63 -22.95 10.55
CA THR A 4 18.15 -22.27 9.35
C THR A 4 18.95 -20.97 9.20
N SER A 5 19.86 -20.94 8.27
CA SER A 5 20.67 -19.77 7.97
C SER A 5 19.76 -18.64 7.47
N GLN A 6 19.81 -17.48 8.13
CA GLN A 6 18.92 -16.34 7.86
C GLN A 6 19.34 -15.57 6.61
N THR A 7 18.35 -14.99 5.94
CA THR A 7 18.53 -14.03 4.85
C THR A 7 18.13 -12.63 5.32
N ALA A 8 19.06 -11.68 5.28
CA ALA A 8 18.78 -10.28 5.59
C ALA A 8 18.61 -9.44 4.34
N ALA A 9 17.78 -8.40 4.42
CA ALA A 9 17.71 -7.35 3.40
C ALA A 9 18.28 -6.04 3.96
N ILE A 10 19.25 -5.45 3.28
CA ILE A 10 19.79 -4.12 3.57
C ILE A 10 19.12 -3.12 2.61
N ILE A 11 18.31 -2.23 3.15
CA ILE A 11 17.64 -1.17 2.39
C ILE A 11 18.46 0.13 2.54
N VAL A 12 19.08 0.57 1.45
CA VAL A 12 19.97 1.74 1.46
C VAL A 12 19.16 3.02 1.25
N ALA A 13 19.02 3.81 2.31
CA ALA A 13 18.26 5.05 2.35
C ALA A 13 19.11 6.27 2.83
N ALA A 14 20.42 6.15 2.84
CA ALA A 14 21.34 7.19 3.37
C ALA A 14 21.60 8.36 2.41
N GLY A 15 21.08 8.33 1.18
CA GLY A 15 21.28 9.41 0.21
C GLY A 15 20.34 10.59 0.44
N LEU A 16 20.86 11.83 0.45
CA LEU A 16 20.04 13.05 0.57
C LEU A 16 19.18 13.36 -0.66
N GLY A 17 19.44 12.70 -1.80
CA GLY A 17 18.54 12.71 -2.96
C GLY A 17 18.32 14.07 -3.66
N LEU A 18 19.23 15.02 -3.52
CA LEU A 18 19.12 16.42 -3.99
C LEU A 18 18.75 16.59 -5.48
N ARG A 19 18.96 15.56 -6.32
CA ARG A 19 18.66 15.58 -7.75
C ARG A 19 17.19 15.39 -8.10
N ALA A 20 16.34 14.98 -7.14
CA ALA A 20 14.90 14.74 -7.39
C ALA A 20 14.06 16.03 -7.31
N GLY A 21 14.67 17.15 -6.85
CA GLY A 21 14.01 18.43 -6.61
C GLY A 21 13.27 18.47 -5.27
N GLY A 22 13.30 19.62 -4.59
CA GLY A 22 12.63 19.86 -3.30
C GLY A 22 13.55 19.76 -2.07
N ASP A 23 13.05 20.21 -0.92
CA ASP A 23 13.77 20.31 0.36
C ASP A 23 13.78 18.99 1.14
N MET A 24 13.11 17.95 0.63
CA MET A 24 12.97 16.65 1.27
C MET A 24 13.71 15.56 0.49
N ALA A 25 14.47 14.72 1.20
CA ALA A 25 15.13 13.57 0.58
C ALA A 25 14.10 12.64 -0.11
N LYS A 26 14.46 12.14 -1.29
CA LYS A 26 13.53 11.42 -2.20
C LYS A 26 12.84 10.21 -1.56
N GLN A 27 13.49 9.53 -0.62
CA GLN A 27 12.93 8.38 0.09
C GLN A 27 11.74 8.74 0.97
N TRP A 28 11.60 10.00 1.35
CA TRP A 28 10.50 10.51 2.17
C TRP A 28 9.42 11.23 1.35
N GLN A 29 9.70 11.49 0.07
CA GLN A 29 8.72 12.12 -0.82
C GLN A 29 7.50 11.20 -1.02
N PRO A 30 6.30 11.81 -1.17
CA PRO A 30 5.07 11.06 -1.43
C PRO A 30 5.10 10.43 -2.82
N LEU A 31 4.63 9.21 -2.91
CA LEU A 31 4.37 8.45 -4.13
C LEU A 31 3.02 7.75 -3.97
N ALA A 32 2.02 8.15 -4.74
CA ALA A 32 0.64 7.64 -4.63
C ALA A 32 0.09 7.64 -3.20
N GLY A 33 0.30 8.74 -2.45
CA GLY A 33 -0.22 8.94 -1.09
C GLY A 33 0.59 8.29 0.04
N ARG A 34 1.70 7.60 -0.26
CA ARG A 34 2.62 6.99 0.71
C ARG A 34 4.05 7.42 0.42
N ARG A 35 4.96 7.33 1.40
CA ARG A 35 6.37 7.65 1.16
C ARG A 35 7.03 6.56 0.30
N VAL A 36 8.02 6.93 -0.49
CA VAL A 36 8.84 5.98 -1.27
C VAL A 36 9.40 4.85 -0.38
N ALA A 37 9.90 5.19 0.82
CA ALA A 37 10.43 4.21 1.77
C ALA A 37 9.38 3.19 2.23
N ASP A 38 8.13 3.61 2.43
CA ASP A 38 7.05 2.71 2.87
C ASP A 38 6.75 1.65 1.82
N TRP A 39 6.72 2.02 0.53
CA TRP A 39 6.54 1.07 -0.57
C TRP A 39 7.66 0.03 -0.62
N THR A 40 8.90 0.48 -0.51
CA THR A 40 10.06 -0.42 -0.54
C THR A 40 10.08 -1.37 0.65
N LEU A 41 9.89 -0.85 1.87
CA LEU A 41 9.90 -1.69 3.07
C LEU A 41 8.79 -2.73 3.06
N ASP A 42 7.58 -2.36 2.61
CA ASP A 42 6.47 -3.30 2.53
C ASP A 42 6.71 -4.41 1.49
N ALA A 43 7.37 -4.12 0.37
CA ALA A 43 7.74 -5.14 -0.59
C ALA A 43 8.67 -6.21 0.04
N PHE A 44 9.63 -5.79 0.86
CA PHE A 44 10.53 -6.72 1.56
C PHE A 44 9.88 -7.41 2.78
N ARG A 45 8.97 -6.74 3.49
CA ARG A 45 8.16 -7.35 4.57
C ARG A 45 7.26 -8.47 4.05
N ALA A 46 6.71 -8.29 2.86
CA ALA A 46 5.84 -9.28 2.22
C ALA A 46 6.61 -10.41 1.52
N ALA A 47 7.92 -10.24 1.29
CA ALA A 47 8.73 -11.20 0.56
C ALA A 47 9.00 -12.47 1.39
N LYS A 48 8.74 -13.62 0.79
CA LYS A 48 9.08 -14.91 1.42
C LYS A 48 10.60 -15.11 1.42
N GLY A 49 11.13 -15.62 2.53
CA GLY A 49 12.56 -15.93 2.64
C GLY A 49 13.44 -14.74 3.02
N ILE A 50 12.86 -13.59 3.37
CA ILE A 50 13.54 -12.51 4.10
C ILE A 50 13.18 -12.63 5.58
N ASP A 51 14.20 -12.84 6.41
CA ASP A 51 14.04 -13.07 7.85
C ASP A 51 14.23 -11.75 8.63
N GLN A 52 15.00 -10.81 8.08
CA GLN A 52 15.34 -9.56 8.73
C GLN A 52 15.53 -8.43 7.71
N ILE A 53 15.09 -7.23 8.08
CA ILE A 53 15.30 -6.01 7.31
C ILE A 53 16.16 -5.05 8.14
N LEU A 54 17.20 -4.51 7.50
CA LEU A 54 18.07 -3.47 8.05
C LEU A 54 17.98 -2.23 7.15
N LEU A 55 17.62 -1.11 7.75
CA LEU A 55 17.48 0.18 7.06
C LEU A 55 18.73 1.03 7.32
N VAL A 56 19.43 1.44 6.27
CA VAL A 56 20.61 2.31 6.37
C VAL A 56 20.16 3.74 6.11
N LEU A 57 20.18 4.58 7.14
CA LEU A 57 19.73 5.97 7.11
C LEU A 57 20.91 6.96 7.03
N HIS A 58 20.64 8.15 6.51
CA HIS A 58 21.59 9.25 6.67
C HIS A 58 21.79 9.57 8.17
N PRO A 59 23.01 9.88 8.64
CA PRO A 59 23.25 10.16 10.07
C PRO A 59 22.31 11.21 10.66
N GLU A 60 21.96 12.25 9.92
CA GLU A 60 21.03 13.31 10.35
C GLU A 60 19.56 12.84 10.40
N GLU A 61 19.23 11.73 9.73
CA GLU A 61 17.87 11.17 9.66
C GLU A 61 17.65 9.98 10.58
N MET A 62 18.61 9.64 11.46
CA MET A 62 18.52 8.52 12.40
C MET A 62 17.32 8.60 13.36
N HIS A 63 16.80 9.80 13.63
CA HIS A 63 15.58 10.00 14.40
C HIS A 63 14.37 9.29 13.78
N ARG A 64 14.37 9.09 12.46
CA ARG A 64 13.29 8.38 11.73
C ARG A 64 13.27 6.87 11.97
N ALA A 65 14.31 6.30 12.58
CA ALA A 65 14.30 4.89 12.95
C ALA A 65 13.10 4.52 13.85
N ALA A 66 12.65 5.46 14.69
CA ALA A 66 11.48 5.27 15.54
C ALA A 66 10.15 5.10 14.77
N GLU A 67 10.10 5.51 13.51
CA GLU A 67 8.95 5.34 12.63
C GLU A 67 8.80 3.89 12.11
N PHE A 68 9.85 3.06 12.26
CA PHE A 68 9.92 1.68 11.77
C PHE A 68 10.40 0.73 12.89
N PRO A 69 9.58 0.51 13.93
CA PRO A 69 9.99 -0.25 15.12
C PRO A 69 10.29 -1.73 14.86
N ASP A 70 9.83 -2.27 13.75
CA ASP A 70 10.04 -3.64 13.29
C ASP A 70 11.30 -3.81 12.43
N VAL A 71 12.03 -2.73 12.15
CA VAL A 71 13.20 -2.72 11.27
C VAL A 71 14.42 -2.22 12.04
N GLN A 72 15.52 -2.97 12.00
CA GLN A 72 16.80 -2.49 12.53
C GLN A 72 17.30 -1.31 11.69
N ALA A 73 17.78 -0.23 12.33
CA ALA A 73 18.30 0.92 11.62
C ALA A 73 19.75 1.20 12.03
N VAL A 74 20.56 1.63 11.05
CA VAL A 74 21.96 2.04 11.26
C VAL A 74 22.28 3.29 10.44
N ALA A 75 23.27 4.06 10.93
CA ALA A 75 23.76 5.22 10.19
C ALA A 75 24.63 4.78 9.01
N GLY A 76 24.38 5.36 7.84
CA GLY A 76 25.18 5.16 6.64
C GLY A 76 26.45 6.01 6.62
N GLY A 77 27.27 5.78 5.61
CA GLY A 77 28.51 6.54 5.35
C GLY A 77 28.30 7.66 4.30
N ALA A 78 29.40 8.31 3.95
CA ALA A 78 29.41 9.42 3.00
C ALA A 78 29.09 9.03 1.55
N THR A 79 29.27 7.75 1.20
CA THR A 79 28.99 7.20 -0.13
C THR A 79 28.02 6.03 -0.04
N ARG A 80 27.51 5.54 -1.20
CA ARG A 80 26.61 4.38 -1.23
C ARG A 80 27.31 3.13 -0.73
N ASP A 81 28.51 2.87 -1.20
CA ASP A 81 29.33 1.72 -0.80
C ASP A 81 29.72 1.76 0.68
N ALA A 82 30.08 2.92 1.23
CA ALA A 82 30.31 3.12 2.66
C ALA A 82 29.04 2.88 3.49
N SER A 83 27.87 3.24 2.98
CA SER A 83 26.58 2.97 3.62
C SER A 83 26.26 1.48 3.63
N VAL A 84 26.50 0.77 2.53
CA VAL A 84 26.37 -0.69 2.46
C VAL A 84 27.36 -1.37 3.42
N HIS A 85 28.61 -0.92 3.45
CA HIS A 85 29.63 -1.43 4.37
C HIS A 85 29.21 -1.30 5.84
N ALA A 86 28.63 -0.15 6.23
CA ALA A 86 28.07 0.05 7.56
C ALA A 86 26.92 -0.94 7.86
N GLY A 87 26.02 -1.15 6.89
CA GLY A 87 24.94 -2.12 7.01
C GLY A 87 25.43 -3.55 7.17
N LEU A 88 26.40 -3.98 6.36
CA LEU A 88 27.03 -5.30 6.47
C LEU A 88 27.73 -5.47 7.82
N GLY A 89 28.44 -4.44 8.29
CA GLY A 89 29.08 -4.42 9.59
C GLY A 89 28.12 -4.64 10.76
N ALA A 90 26.94 -4.05 10.70
CA ALA A 90 25.91 -4.22 11.73
C ALA A 90 25.29 -5.62 11.80
N LEU A 91 25.45 -6.41 10.73
CA LEU A 91 24.99 -7.80 10.66
C LEU A 91 26.11 -8.81 10.95
N ALA A 92 27.36 -8.37 11.12
CA ALA A 92 28.54 -9.26 11.13
C ALA A 92 28.55 -10.30 12.25
N ASP A 93 27.94 -10.00 13.40
CA ASP A 93 27.86 -10.87 14.56
C ASP A 93 26.54 -11.67 14.64
N GLN A 94 25.73 -11.61 13.58
CA GLN A 94 24.45 -12.31 13.49
C GLN A 94 24.56 -13.56 12.60
N ASP A 95 23.61 -14.51 12.74
CA ASP A 95 23.60 -15.77 11.98
C ASP A 95 23.01 -15.56 10.57
N ILE A 96 23.59 -14.65 9.81
CA ILE A 96 23.18 -14.32 8.44
C ILE A 96 24.01 -15.12 7.45
N ALA A 97 23.36 -15.86 6.56
CA ALA A 97 24.04 -16.58 5.47
C ALA A 97 23.96 -15.85 4.14
N ARG A 98 22.88 -15.10 3.91
CA ARG A 98 22.61 -14.38 2.65
C ARG A 98 22.18 -12.97 2.94
N VAL A 99 22.53 -12.05 2.06
CA VAL A 99 22.08 -10.68 2.14
C VAL A 99 21.62 -10.18 0.78
N LEU A 100 20.49 -9.46 0.76
CA LEU A 100 20.01 -8.71 -0.39
C LEU A 100 20.22 -7.22 -0.11
N ILE A 101 20.88 -6.52 -1.01
CA ILE A 101 21.15 -5.07 -0.90
C ILE A 101 20.25 -4.36 -1.90
N HIS A 102 19.42 -3.44 -1.42
CA HIS A 102 18.41 -2.78 -2.24
C HIS A 102 18.40 -1.26 -2.06
N ASP A 103 18.29 -0.54 -3.17
CA ASP A 103 18.11 0.91 -3.15
C ASP A 103 16.66 1.24 -2.75
N VAL A 104 16.46 1.98 -1.67
CA VAL A 104 15.13 2.45 -1.25
C VAL A 104 14.39 3.21 -2.35
N ALA A 105 15.14 3.80 -3.29
CA ALA A 105 14.61 4.53 -4.43
C ALA A 105 14.04 3.64 -5.56
N ARG A 106 13.90 2.33 -5.37
CA ARG A 106 13.20 1.41 -6.26
C ARG A 106 11.96 0.83 -5.58
N PRO A 107 10.93 1.67 -5.35
CA PRO A 107 9.77 1.30 -4.52
C PRO A 107 8.86 0.24 -5.15
N LEU A 108 9.00 -0.02 -6.46
CA LEU A 108 8.13 -0.93 -7.21
C LEU A 108 8.81 -2.26 -7.53
N VAL A 109 9.78 -2.68 -6.70
CA VAL A 109 10.37 -4.02 -6.80
C VAL A 109 9.28 -5.09 -6.59
N SER A 110 9.18 -6.03 -7.53
CA SER A 110 8.20 -7.11 -7.45
C SER A 110 8.63 -8.23 -6.49
N PRO A 111 7.70 -8.96 -5.89
CA PRO A 111 8.01 -10.18 -5.13
C PRO A 111 8.78 -11.20 -5.97
N GLN A 112 8.53 -11.24 -7.28
CA GLN A 112 9.20 -12.17 -8.19
C GLN A 112 10.70 -11.87 -8.31
N ILE A 113 11.10 -10.61 -8.51
CA ILE A 113 12.51 -10.22 -8.54
C ILE A 113 13.23 -10.61 -7.24
N ILE A 114 12.60 -10.35 -6.09
CA ILE A 114 13.19 -10.69 -4.79
C ILE A 114 13.39 -12.21 -4.70
N GLN A 115 12.39 -12.99 -5.10
CA GLN A 115 12.45 -14.45 -5.05
C GLN A 115 13.50 -15.00 -6.04
N ASP A 116 13.55 -14.49 -7.28
CA ASP A 116 14.51 -14.93 -8.28
C ASP A 116 15.96 -14.73 -7.82
N VAL A 117 16.25 -13.61 -7.13
CA VAL A 117 17.56 -13.36 -6.52
C VAL A 117 17.85 -14.35 -5.39
N ILE A 118 16.88 -14.62 -4.50
CA ILE A 118 17.04 -15.57 -3.40
C ILE A 118 17.29 -16.99 -3.96
N ASP A 119 16.54 -17.40 -4.97
CA ASP A 119 16.65 -18.73 -5.58
C ASP A 119 18.00 -18.91 -6.28
N ALA A 120 18.48 -17.91 -6.99
CA ALA A 120 19.79 -17.93 -7.65
C ALA A 120 20.95 -18.11 -6.64
N LEU A 121 20.81 -17.57 -5.42
CA LEU A 121 21.80 -17.75 -4.35
C LEU A 121 21.86 -19.16 -3.78
N ALA A 122 20.99 -20.08 -4.18
CA ALA A 122 21.13 -21.49 -3.84
C ALA A 122 22.32 -22.14 -4.56
N CYS A 123 22.72 -21.61 -5.73
CA CYS A 123 23.76 -22.16 -6.58
C CYS A 123 24.90 -21.18 -6.89
N ALA A 124 24.76 -19.89 -6.53
CA ALA A 124 25.75 -18.85 -6.82
C ALA A 124 26.08 -18.02 -5.57
N LYS A 125 27.27 -17.44 -5.53
CA LYS A 125 27.69 -16.53 -4.43
C LYS A 125 27.20 -15.10 -4.61
N GLY A 126 26.74 -14.73 -5.81
CA GLY A 126 26.16 -13.45 -6.13
C GLY A 126 25.10 -13.57 -7.21
N ALA A 127 24.02 -12.78 -7.10
CA ALA A 127 22.94 -12.70 -8.07
C ALA A 127 22.40 -11.28 -8.14
N ALA A 128 22.09 -10.78 -9.35
CA ALA A 128 21.56 -9.44 -9.53
C ALA A 128 20.56 -9.37 -10.69
N PRO A 129 19.45 -8.62 -10.56
CA PRO A 129 18.53 -8.42 -11.66
C PRO A 129 19.09 -7.43 -12.68
N ALA A 130 18.90 -7.75 -13.95
CA ALA A 130 19.37 -6.93 -15.04
C ALA A 130 18.39 -6.91 -16.20
N LEU A 131 18.32 -5.78 -16.90
CA LEU A 131 17.54 -5.60 -18.12
C LEU A 131 18.48 -5.38 -19.30
N GLU A 132 18.25 -6.11 -20.37
CA GLU A 132 18.98 -5.89 -21.61
C GLU A 132 18.75 -4.48 -22.15
N VAL A 133 19.78 -3.87 -22.71
CA VAL A 133 19.67 -2.57 -23.37
C VAL A 133 19.10 -2.75 -24.77
N THR A 134 17.90 -2.23 -25.00
CA THR A 134 17.18 -2.34 -26.29
C THR A 134 17.41 -1.13 -27.20
N ASP A 135 17.67 0.04 -26.63
CA ASP A 135 17.90 1.27 -27.39
C ASP A 135 19.35 1.40 -27.88
N ALA A 136 19.55 2.17 -28.95
CA ALA A 136 20.89 2.55 -29.37
C ALA A 136 21.57 3.44 -28.33
N LEU A 137 22.83 3.13 -28.01
CA LEU A 137 23.60 3.89 -27.03
C LEU A 137 24.56 4.85 -27.75
N TRP A 138 24.54 6.12 -27.33
CA TRP A 138 25.42 7.15 -27.84
C TRP A 138 26.37 7.66 -26.76
N ARG A 139 27.58 7.97 -27.16
CA ARG A 139 28.46 8.88 -26.42
C ARG A 139 28.08 10.29 -26.78
N GLY A 140 28.01 11.20 -25.80
CA GLY A 140 27.68 12.59 -26.05
C GLY A 140 28.47 13.54 -25.16
N GLY A 141 28.63 14.78 -25.64
CA GLY A 141 29.22 15.87 -24.86
C GLY A 141 28.75 17.21 -25.41
N GLN A 142 28.52 18.21 -24.55
CA GLN A 142 28.12 19.57 -24.92
C GLN A 142 26.87 19.61 -25.85
N GLY A 143 25.92 18.69 -25.64
CA GLY A 143 24.67 18.64 -26.44
C GLY A 143 24.79 17.96 -27.80
N THR A 144 25.95 17.40 -28.16
CA THR A 144 26.18 16.70 -29.43
C THR A 144 26.51 15.23 -29.24
N VAL A 145 26.13 14.38 -30.22
CA VAL A 145 26.52 12.98 -30.24
C VAL A 145 27.97 12.89 -30.77
N THR A 146 28.85 12.29 -29.97
CA THR A 146 30.28 12.13 -30.30
C THR A 146 30.66 10.73 -30.72
N GLY A 147 29.73 9.76 -30.63
CA GLY A 147 29.95 8.37 -31.06
C GLY A 147 28.81 7.46 -30.64
N THR A 148 28.90 6.21 -31.06
CA THR A 148 27.96 5.14 -30.73
C THR A 148 28.64 4.06 -29.90
N LEU A 149 27.89 3.30 -29.10
CA LEU A 149 28.34 2.09 -28.41
C LEU A 149 27.56 0.91 -28.93
N ASP A 150 28.24 -0.21 -29.15
CA ASP A 150 27.55 -1.47 -29.35
C ASP A 150 26.80 -1.85 -28.05
N ARG A 151 25.52 -2.15 -28.21
CA ARG A 151 24.67 -2.55 -27.07
C ARG A 151 24.72 -4.06 -26.77
N GLY A 152 25.31 -4.87 -27.65
CA GLY A 152 25.41 -6.31 -27.43
C GLY A 152 26.11 -6.64 -26.11
N GLY A 153 25.42 -7.40 -25.26
CA GLY A 153 25.93 -7.75 -23.92
C GLY A 153 25.91 -6.62 -22.88
N LEU A 154 25.23 -5.49 -23.18
CA LEU A 154 25.03 -4.43 -22.18
C LEU A 154 23.68 -4.57 -21.51
N TYR A 155 23.70 -4.41 -20.18
CA TYR A 155 22.52 -4.53 -19.33
C TYR A 155 22.39 -3.34 -18.39
N ARG A 156 21.16 -2.97 -18.07
CA ARG A 156 20.84 -2.01 -17.02
C ARG A 156 20.74 -2.76 -15.69
N ALA A 157 21.69 -2.56 -14.80
CA ALA A 157 21.71 -3.18 -13.48
C ALA A 157 20.55 -2.66 -12.61
N GLN A 158 19.95 -3.57 -11.87
CA GLN A 158 18.91 -3.26 -10.90
C GLN A 158 19.29 -3.80 -9.51
N THR A 159 18.44 -3.54 -8.51
CA THR A 159 18.50 -4.11 -7.18
C THR A 159 17.14 -4.73 -6.83
N PRO A 160 17.07 -5.75 -5.91
CA PRO A 160 18.10 -6.14 -4.95
C PRO A 160 19.25 -6.90 -5.61
N GLN A 161 20.48 -6.63 -5.14
CA GLN A 161 21.66 -7.44 -5.45
C GLN A 161 21.90 -8.37 -4.27
N GLY A 162 21.89 -9.67 -4.52
CA GLY A 162 21.97 -10.71 -3.50
C GLY A 162 23.34 -11.36 -3.45
N PHE A 163 23.80 -11.72 -2.24
CA PHE A 163 25.14 -12.29 -2.05
C PHE A 163 25.19 -13.29 -0.88
N ASP A 164 26.13 -14.22 -0.96
CA ASP A 164 26.65 -14.90 0.22
C ASP A 164 27.20 -13.85 1.20
N PHE A 165 26.74 -13.89 2.46
CA PHE A 165 27.02 -12.83 3.41
C PHE A 165 28.51 -12.71 3.76
N ALA A 166 29.18 -13.83 3.99
CA ALA A 166 30.61 -13.82 4.34
C ALA A 166 31.45 -13.31 3.17
N ALA A 167 31.08 -13.67 1.94
CA ALA A 167 31.79 -13.25 0.75
C ALA A 167 31.69 -11.75 0.49
N ILE A 168 30.46 -11.18 0.57
CA ILE A 168 30.26 -9.72 0.34
C ILE A 168 30.86 -8.88 1.47
N LEU A 169 30.78 -9.34 2.72
CA LEU A 169 31.39 -8.64 3.85
C LEU A 169 32.90 -8.56 3.70
N ALA A 170 33.55 -9.66 3.31
CA ALA A 170 34.99 -9.69 3.06
C ALA A 170 35.38 -8.76 1.88
N ALA A 171 34.59 -8.80 0.80
CA ALA A 171 34.83 -7.95 -0.38
C ALA A 171 34.70 -6.44 -0.04
N HIS A 172 33.67 -6.04 0.71
CA HIS A 172 33.50 -4.66 1.14
C HIS A 172 34.59 -4.17 2.09
N ARG A 173 35.10 -5.02 2.99
CA ARG A 173 36.26 -4.69 3.84
C ARG A 173 37.50 -4.41 3.00
N ALA A 174 37.83 -5.31 2.08
CA ALA A 174 38.97 -5.14 1.18
C ALA A 174 38.85 -3.92 0.27
N HIS A 175 37.62 -3.66 -0.22
CA HIS A 175 37.33 -2.48 -1.06
C HIS A 175 37.47 -1.17 -0.30
N ALA A 176 37.02 -1.11 0.95
CA ALA A 176 37.18 0.07 1.81
C ALA A 176 38.64 0.40 2.09
N ASP A 177 39.47 -0.61 2.31
CA ASP A 177 40.93 -0.45 2.50
C ASP A 177 41.64 0.12 1.25
N GLN A 178 41.02 -0.04 0.06
CA GLN A 178 41.55 0.50 -1.22
C GLN A 178 40.99 1.88 -1.59
N GLY A 179 40.21 2.51 -0.70
CA GLY A 179 39.68 3.87 -0.89
C GLY A 179 38.20 3.93 -1.36
N GLY A 180 37.54 2.82 -1.57
CA GLY A 180 36.12 2.77 -1.94
C GLY A 180 35.80 3.31 -3.34
N GLY A 181 34.56 3.66 -3.58
CA GLY A 181 34.11 4.37 -4.79
C GLY A 181 33.46 3.51 -5.86
N ALA A 182 32.97 2.30 -5.54
CA ALA A 182 32.23 1.44 -6.47
C ALA A 182 30.83 2.00 -6.81
N ALA A 183 30.40 1.77 -8.05
CA ALA A 183 29.08 2.18 -8.52
C ALA A 183 27.94 1.35 -7.89
N ASP A 184 28.20 0.06 -7.68
CA ASP A 184 27.27 -0.89 -7.06
C ASP A 184 28.02 -2.06 -6.37
N ASP A 185 27.26 -2.96 -5.74
CA ASP A 185 27.82 -4.06 -4.96
C ASP A 185 28.35 -5.19 -5.85
N VAL A 186 27.85 -5.31 -7.08
CA VAL A 186 28.37 -6.24 -8.09
C VAL A 186 29.80 -5.89 -8.47
N GLU A 187 30.11 -4.60 -8.63
CA GLU A 187 31.48 -4.15 -8.91
C GLU A 187 32.44 -4.55 -7.78
N VAL A 188 32.02 -4.36 -6.51
CA VAL A 188 32.81 -4.74 -5.33
C VAL A 188 33.14 -6.22 -5.30
N VAL A 189 32.14 -7.09 -5.47
CA VAL A 189 32.39 -8.54 -5.38
C VAL A 189 33.13 -9.08 -6.59
N ARG A 190 32.94 -8.50 -7.78
CA ARG A 190 33.69 -8.90 -8.96
C ARG A 190 35.16 -8.53 -8.86
N ALA A 191 35.50 -7.39 -8.26
CA ALA A 191 36.88 -7.03 -7.95
C ALA A 191 37.55 -8.04 -6.99
N ALA A 192 36.76 -8.69 -6.12
CA ALA A 192 37.21 -9.78 -5.26
C ALA A 192 37.19 -11.16 -5.93
N GLY A 193 36.95 -11.25 -7.27
CA GLY A 193 36.94 -12.50 -8.03
C GLY A 193 35.69 -13.35 -7.84
N ILE A 194 34.62 -12.80 -7.32
CA ILE A 194 33.34 -13.50 -7.15
C ILE A 194 32.47 -13.33 -8.39
N GLU A 195 31.99 -14.44 -8.95
CA GLU A 195 31.04 -14.44 -10.05
C GLU A 195 29.64 -14.04 -9.58
N VAL A 196 28.93 -13.23 -10.37
CA VAL A 196 27.55 -12.81 -10.13
C VAL A 196 26.68 -13.23 -11.29
N VAL A 197 25.66 -14.04 -11.03
CA VAL A 197 24.70 -14.45 -12.04
C VAL A 197 23.63 -13.37 -12.23
N MET A 198 23.18 -13.21 -13.47
CA MET A 198 22.09 -12.30 -13.79
C MET A 198 20.75 -13.04 -13.72
N VAL A 199 19.76 -12.42 -13.07
CA VAL A 199 18.36 -12.83 -13.14
C VAL A 199 17.56 -11.80 -13.92
N PRO A 200 16.38 -12.15 -14.49
CA PRO A 200 15.55 -11.18 -15.20
C PRO A 200 15.17 -9.96 -14.34
N GLY A 201 15.39 -8.76 -14.87
CA GLY A 201 14.90 -7.53 -14.29
C GLY A 201 13.52 -7.14 -14.82
N GLU A 202 12.93 -6.08 -14.28
CA GLU A 202 11.63 -5.55 -14.71
C GLU A 202 11.68 -4.05 -14.96
N GLU A 203 10.99 -3.56 -15.99
CA GLU A 203 10.87 -2.13 -16.29
C GLU A 203 10.21 -1.35 -15.15
N ARG A 204 9.27 -1.99 -14.43
CA ARG A 204 8.62 -1.37 -13.28
C ARG A 204 9.57 -1.17 -12.08
N ASN A 205 10.65 -1.93 -11.96
CA ASN A 205 11.67 -1.79 -10.92
C ASN A 205 12.62 -0.61 -11.22
N LEU A 206 12.02 0.52 -11.62
CA LEU A 206 12.76 1.73 -11.96
C LEU A 206 13.33 2.41 -10.71
N LYS A 207 14.47 3.09 -10.87
CA LYS A 207 15.08 3.88 -9.80
C LYS A 207 14.58 5.32 -9.90
N LEU A 208 13.93 5.82 -8.85
CA LEU A 208 13.49 7.20 -8.76
C LEU A 208 14.70 8.13 -8.61
N THR A 209 14.99 8.90 -9.66
CA THR A 209 16.15 9.81 -9.71
C THR A 209 15.76 11.23 -10.08
N ARG A 210 14.67 11.41 -10.81
CA ARG A 210 14.14 12.68 -11.32
C ARG A 210 12.64 12.77 -11.08
N ALA A 211 12.06 13.97 -11.11
CA ALA A 211 10.62 14.17 -10.96
C ALA A 211 9.77 13.34 -11.96
N ALA A 212 10.24 13.18 -13.20
CA ALA A 212 9.55 12.36 -14.20
C ALA A 212 9.44 10.87 -13.81
N ASP A 213 10.40 10.36 -13.02
CA ASP A 213 10.36 8.96 -12.56
C ASP A 213 9.23 8.74 -11.56
N PHE A 214 8.91 9.75 -10.74
CA PHE A 214 7.77 9.70 -9.81
C PHE A 214 6.44 9.62 -10.56
N ALA A 215 6.24 10.48 -11.55
CA ALA A 215 5.03 10.44 -12.37
C ALA A 215 4.86 9.09 -13.10
N ARG A 216 5.97 8.52 -13.61
CA ARG A 216 5.97 7.19 -14.23
C ARG A 216 5.62 6.09 -13.23
N ALA A 217 6.21 6.13 -12.04
CA ALA A 217 5.92 5.17 -10.96
C ALA A 217 4.45 5.26 -10.50
N GLU A 218 3.92 6.47 -10.32
CA GLU A 218 2.50 6.66 -9.97
C GLU A 218 1.56 6.11 -11.04
N ALA A 219 1.87 6.31 -12.32
CA ALA A 219 1.07 5.74 -13.39
C ALA A 219 1.07 4.21 -13.35
N MET A 220 2.22 3.58 -13.04
CA MET A 220 2.33 2.14 -12.88
C MET A 220 1.53 1.62 -11.67
N ILE A 221 1.56 2.34 -10.53
CA ILE A 221 0.76 1.99 -9.34
C ILE A 221 -0.73 2.07 -9.65
N ARG A 222 -1.17 3.14 -10.34
CA ARG A 222 -2.59 3.32 -10.70
C ARG A 222 -3.11 2.22 -11.63
N THR A 223 -2.28 1.67 -12.48
CA THR A 223 -2.66 0.58 -13.38
C THR A 223 -2.91 -0.73 -12.63
N ASP A 224 -2.29 -0.92 -11.47
CA ASP A 224 -2.45 -2.11 -10.63
C ASP A 224 -3.58 -1.97 -9.58
N MET A 225 -4.24 -0.81 -9.50
CA MET A 225 -5.32 -0.61 -8.53
C MET A 225 -6.54 -1.48 -8.85
N ASP A 226 -6.93 -2.31 -7.90
CA ASP A 226 -8.23 -3.01 -7.94
C ASP A 226 -9.31 -2.07 -7.40
N ILE A 227 -10.11 -1.50 -8.31
CA ILE A 227 -11.22 -0.59 -7.99
C ILE A 227 -12.52 -1.36 -8.12
N ARG A 228 -13.30 -1.41 -7.05
CA ARG A 228 -14.61 -2.07 -7.01
C ARG A 228 -15.68 -1.10 -6.59
N THR A 229 -16.83 -1.16 -7.26
CA THR A 229 -18.04 -0.44 -6.88
C THR A 229 -19.10 -1.42 -6.41
N GLY A 230 -19.86 -1.02 -5.42
CA GLY A 230 -21.03 -1.75 -4.96
C GLY A 230 -22.20 -0.80 -4.76
N ASN A 231 -23.39 -1.36 -4.86
CA ASN A 231 -24.62 -0.67 -4.50
C ASN A 231 -25.44 -1.54 -3.53
N GLY A 232 -26.23 -0.87 -2.70
CA GLY A 232 -27.17 -1.50 -1.79
C GLY A 232 -28.49 -0.75 -1.83
N PHE A 233 -29.57 -1.50 -1.69
CA PHE A 233 -30.92 -0.99 -1.61
C PHE A 233 -31.62 -1.67 -0.45
N ASP A 234 -32.22 -0.87 0.43
CA ASP A 234 -33.00 -1.38 1.55
C ASP A 234 -34.30 -0.60 1.73
N VAL A 235 -35.30 -1.24 2.32
CA VAL A 235 -36.65 -0.68 2.56
C VAL A 235 -37.15 -1.13 3.91
N HIS A 236 -37.61 -0.20 4.72
CA HIS A 236 -38.33 -0.49 5.96
C HIS A 236 -39.69 0.18 5.99
N ARG A 237 -40.69 -0.59 6.38
CA ARG A 237 -42.05 -0.08 6.55
C ARG A 237 -42.19 0.67 7.87
N PHE A 238 -43.14 1.59 7.93
CA PHE A 238 -43.50 2.25 9.18
C PHE A 238 -44.36 1.36 10.08
N GLU A 239 -44.23 1.54 11.36
CA GLU A 239 -45.11 1.06 12.43
C GLU A 239 -45.28 2.12 13.51
N GLU A 240 -46.10 1.88 14.55
CA GLU A 240 -46.33 2.81 15.65
C GLU A 240 -45.02 3.13 16.38
N GLY A 241 -44.76 4.43 16.61
CA GLY A 241 -43.54 4.90 17.26
C GLY A 241 -43.52 6.42 17.35
N ASP A 242 -42.40 6.96 17.79
CA ASP A 242 -42.19 8.39 18.06
C ASP A 242 -40.93 8.96 17.39
N HIS A 243 -40.18 8.13 16.67
CA HIS A 243 -38.96 8.55 15.96
C HIS A 243 -38.54 7.51 14.92
N VAL A 244 -37.71 7.94 13.99
CA VAL A 244 -36.94 7.07 13.09
C VAL A 244 -35.45 7.25 13.36
N ILE A 245 -34.65 6.19 13.08
CA ILE A 245 -33.18 6.27 13.08
C ILE A 245 -32.75 6.16 11.63
N LEU A 246 -31.98 7.16 11.13
CA LEU A 246 -31.49 7.21 9.76
C LEU A 246 -30.03 7.63 9.76
N CYS A 247 -29.17 6.79 9.18
CA CYS A 247 -27.70 6.99 9.16
C CYS A 247 -27.13 7.32 10.55
N GLY A 248 -27.67 6.66 11.60
CA GLY A 248 -27.26 6.81 13.00
C GLY A 248 -27.79 8.04 13.73
N VAL A 249 -28.69 8.79 13.11
CA VAL A 249 -29.29 10.00 13.70
C VAL A 249 -30.76 9.72 14.04
N ARG A 250 -31.13 9.99 15.29
CA ARG A 250 -32.51 9.90 15.76
C ARG A 250 -33.29 11.16 15.33
N ILE A 251 -34.37 10.97 14.59
CA ILE A 251 -35.22 12.04 14.08
C ILE A 251 -36.62 11.87 14.63
N PRO A 252 -37.22 12.89 15.31
CA PRO A 252 -38.60 12.87 15.75
C PRO A 252 -39.56 12.59 14.57
N HIS A 253 -40.49 11.68 14.77
CA HIS A 253 -41.50 11.29 13.78
C HIS A 253 -42.68 10.66 14.50
N ASP A 254 -43.86 10.66 13.91
CA ASP A 254 -45.08 10.05 14.47
C ASP A 254 -45.13 8.51 14.28
N LYS A 255 -44.12 7.95 13.69
CA LYS A 255 -43.93 6.51 13.43
C LYS A 255 -42.46 6.13 13.59
N LYS A 256 -42.17 4.85 13.76
CA LYS A 256 -40.82 4.29 13.66
C LYS A 256 -40.72 3.32 12.50
N LEU A 257 -39.52 2.96 12.10
CA LEU A 257 -39.28 1.89 11.11
C LEU A 257 -39.33 0.51 11.76
N ASN A 258 -39.92 -0.44 11.10
CA ASN A 258 -39.99 -1.85 11.51
C ASN A 258 -38.77 -2.61 10.97
N GLY A 259 -38.05 -3.30 11.85
CA GLY A 259 -36.90 -4.12 11.48
C GLY A 259 -36.47 -5.04 12.62
N HIS A 260 -35.54 -5.95 12.30
CA HIS A 260 -34.94 -6.85 13.30
C HIS A 260 -33.87 -6.15 14.18
N SER A 261 -33.29 -5.03 13.68
CA SER A 261 -32.34 -4.15 14.39
C SER A 261 -33.04 -2.85 14.82
N ASP A 262 -32.32 -1.75 14.91
CA ASP A 262 -32.86 -0.39 15.02
C ASP A 262 -33.51 0.11 13.72
N ALA A 263 -33.52 -0.71 12.67
CA ALA A 263 -34.11 -0.47 11.35
C ALA A 263 -33.55 0.76 10.62
N ASP A 264 -32.26 1.07 10.81
CA ASP A 264 -31.57 2.13 10.05
C ASP A 264 -31.36 1.72 8.59
N VAL A 265 -32.32 2.05 7.76
CA VAL A 265 -32.36 1.68 6.34
C VAL A 265 -31.15 2.27 5.56
N GLY A 266 -30.63 3.43 5.97
CA GLY A 266 -29.47 4.03 5.34
C GLY A 266 -28.17 3.26 5.63
N MET A 267 -27.96 2.86 6.89
CA MET A 267 -26.80 2.03 7.25
C MET A 267 -26.87 0.64 6.64
N HIS A 268 -28.05 0.03 6.57
CA HIS A 268 -28.22 -1.27 5.93
C HIS A 268 -27.84 -1.19 4.45
N ALA A 269 -28.34 -0.19 3.73
CA ALA A 269 -28.00 0.01 2.31
C ALA A 269 -26.48 0.19 2.10
N VAL A 270 -25.78 0.96 2.97
CA VAL A 270 -24.32 1.11 2.89
C VAL A 270 -23.59 -0.19 3.21
N THR A 271 -24.06 -0.93 4.20
CA THR A 271 -23.50 -2.24 4.57
C THR A 271 -23.56 -3.21 3.38
N ASP A 272 -24.70 -3.30 2.72
CA ASP A 272 -24.89 -4.13 1.53
C ASP A 272 -24.07 -3.65 0.33
N ALA A 273 -23.92 -2.33 0.15
CA ALA A 273 -23.06 -1.78 -0.88
C ALA A 273 -21.60 -2.24 -0.68
N ILE A 274 -21.09 -2.24 0.56
CA ILE A 274 -19.72 -2.69 0.86
C ILE A 274 -19.59 -4.20 0.62
N TYR A 275 -20.53 -5.02 1.09
CA TYR A 275 -20.48 -6.46 0.83
C TYR A 275 -20.60 -6.79 -0.65
N GLY A 276 -21.46 -6.07 -1.38
CA GLY A 276 -21.61 -6.20 -2.83
C GLY A 276 -20.31 -5.90 -3.57
N ALA A 277 -19.62 -4.82 -3.23
CA ALA A 277 -18.31 -4.47 -3.80
C ALA A 277 -17.25 -5.56 -3.54
N LEU A 278 -17.34 -6.24 -2.40
CA LEU A 278 -16.43 -7.35 -2.02
C LEU A 278 -16.86 -8.71 -2.59
N ALA A 279 -18.01 -8.79 -3.31
CA ALA A 279 -18.65 -10.03 -3.77
C ALA A 279 -18.92 -11.01 -2.61
N MET A 280 -19.39 -10.50 -1.47
CA MET A 280 -19.62 -11.27 -0.24
C MET A 280 -21.11 -11.43 0.14
N GLY A 281 -22.02 -11.09 -0.76
CA GLY A 281 -23.46 -11.18 -0.53
C GLY A 281 -24.01 -9.92 0.13
N ASP A 282 -24.85 -10.10 1.13
CA ASP A 282 -25.63 -9.08 1.81
C ASP A 282 -25.55 -9.22 3.35
N ILE A 283 -26.18 -8.28 4.07
CA ILE A 283 -26.23 -8.27 5.54
C ILE A 283 -26.87 -9.56 6.09
N GLY A 284 -27.89 -10.09 5.42
CA GLY A 284 -28.60 -11.30 5.85
C GLY A 284 -27.73 -12.56 5.82
N ARG A 285 -26.72 -12.60 4.93
CA ARG A 285 -25.74 -13.68 4.87
C ARG A 285 -24.77 -13.67 6.06
N HIS A 286 -24.39 -12.49 6.54
CA HIS A 286 -23.45 -12.31 7.66
C HIS A 286 -24.15 -12.33 9.01
N PHE A 287 -25.39 -11.85 9.06
CA PHE A 287 -26.20 -11.68 10.26
C PHE A 287 -27.62 -12.22 9.98
N PRO A 288 -27.80 -13.56 9.98
CA PRO A 288 -29.09 -14.16 9.65
C PRO A 288 -30.20 -13.64 10.58
N PRO A 289 -31.33 -13.14 10.03
CA PRO A 289 -32.46 -12.65 10.84
C PRO A 289 -33.07 -13.71 11.76
N SER A 290 -32.87 -15.00 11.46
CA SER A 290 -33.30 -16.12 12.30
C SER A 290 -32.53 -16.26 13.62
N ASP A 291 -31.36 -15.59 13.75
CA ASP A 291 -30.55 -15.65 14.96
C ASP A 291 -30.97 -14.55 15.96
N PRO A 292 -31.51 -14.94 17.15
CA PRO A 292 -32.04 -13.99 18.12
C PRO A 292 -31.04 -12.98 18.67
N GLN A 293 -29.70 -13.25 18.55
CA GLN A 293 -28.67 -12.34 19.05
C GLN A 293 -28.65 -10.99 18.34
N TRP A 294 -29.16 -10.93 17.11
CA TRP A 294 -29.18 -9.71 16.31
C TRP A 294 -30.43 -8.86 16.51
N LYS A 295 -31.40 -9.35 17.29
CA LYS A 295 -32.65 -8.64 17.51
C LYS A 295 -32.43 -7.37 18.34
N GLY A 296 -32.78 -6.21 17.77
CA GLY A 296 -32.58 -4.90 18.41
C GLY A 296 -31.12 -4.41 18.40
N MET A 297 -30.23 -5.05 17.62
CA MET A 297 -28.85 -4.62 17.48
C MET A 297 -28.76 -3.26 16.78
N ASP A 298 -27.85 -2.40 17.22
CA ASP A 298 -27.50 -1.14 16.55
C ASP A 298 -26.90 -1.44 15.16
N SER A 299 -27.45 -0.86 14.11
CA SER A 299 -27.01 -1.04 12.71
C SER A 299 -25.56 -0.61 12.49
N ALA A 300 -25.02 0.26 13.34
CA ALA A 300 -23.60 0.60 13.32
C ALA A 300 -22.69 -0.64 13.54
N HIS A 301 -23.18 -1.68 14.23
CA HIS A 301 -22.44 -2.93 14.38
C HIS A 301 -22.20 -3.61 13.04
N PHE A 302 -23.25 -3.72 12.21
CA PHE A 302 -23.17 -4.35 10.90
C PHE A 302 -22.28 -3.55 9.94
N LEU A 303 -22.41 -2.23 9.98
CA LEU A 303 -21.57 -1.34 9.17
C LEU A 303 -20.10 -1.45 9.54
N ARG A 304 -19.75 -1.42 10.84
CA ARG A 304 -18.37 -1.62 11.30
C ARG A 304 -17.79 -2.94 10.85
N HIS A 305 -18.56 -4.02 10.89
CA HIS A 305 -18.13 -5.33 10.43
C HIS A 305 -17.83 -5.33 8.93
N ALA A 306 -18.65 -4.72 8.08
CA ALA A 306 -18.40 -4.61 6.65
C ALA A 306 -17.12 -3.79 6.36
N VAL A 307 -16.93 -2.67 7.06
CA VAL A 307 -15.71 -1.84 6.98
C VAL A 307 -14.46 -2.65 7.39
N GLU A 308 -14.56 -3.42 8.47
CA GLU A 308 -13.45 -4.26 8.94
C GLU A 308 -13.08 -5.35 7.93
N ILE A 309 -14.06 -6.00 7.31
CA ILE A 309 -13.81 -6.98 6.25
C ILE A 309 -13.13 -6.33 5.04
N ALA A 310 -13.58 -5.14 4.61
CA ALA A 310 -12.94 -4.41 3.53
C ALA A 310 -11.46 -4.16 3.85
N ARG A 311 -11.15 -3.67 5.06
CA ARG A 311 -9.78 -3.43 5.54
C ARG A 311 -8.94 -4.71 5.60
N LYS A 312 -9.48 -5.80 6.14
CA LYS A 312 -8.79 -7.12 6.20
C LYS A 312 -8.45 -7.67 4.82
N LYS A 313 -9.26 -7.35 3.78
CA LYS A 313 -8.97 -7.71 2.39
C LYS A 313 -8.03 -6.72 1.68
N GLY A 314 -7.56 -5.69 2.39
CA GLY A 314 -6.64 -4.67 1.88
C GLY A 314 -7.31 -3.55 1.09
N TYR A 315 -8.64 -3.41 1.17
CA TYR A 315 -9.35 -2.31 0.53
C TYR A 315 -9.51 -1.12 1.46
N THR A 316 -9.40 0.06 0.88
CA THR A 316 -9.82 1.34 1.47
C THR A 316 -11.16 1.74 0.85
N ILE A 317 -12.10 2.17 1.69
CA ILE A 317 -13.37 2.74 1.21
C ILE A 317 -13.06 4.17 0.74
N SER A 318 -13.19 4.41 -0.56
CA SER A 318 -12.91 5.71 -1.17
C SER A 318 -13.99 6.73 -0.85
N ASN A 319 -15.26 6.34 -0.98
CA ASN A 319 -16.41 7.16 -0.68
C ASN A 319 -17.68 6.33 -0.50
N ILE A 320 -18.67 6.92 0.13
CA ILE A 320 -20.06 6.46 0.12
C ILE A 320 -21.00 7.57 -0.32
N ASP A 321 -22.09 7.19 -0.96
CA ASP A 321 -23.17 8.09 -1.35
C ASP A 321 -24.51 7.41 -1.04
N VAL A 322 -25.34 8.06 -0.23
CA VAL A 322 -26.64 7.55 0.24
C VAL A 322 -27.75 8.47 -0.24
N THR A 323 -28.79 7.90 -0.81
CA THR A 323 -30.03 8.58 -1.14
C THR A 323 -31.16 8.02 -0.31
N LEU A 324 -31.73 8.81 0.61
CA LEU A 324 -32.92 8.46 1.37
C LEU A 324 -34.17 8.90 0.58
N ILE A 325 -35.12 7.97 0.42
CA ILE A 325 -36.33 8.18 -0.39
C ILE A 325 -37.55 8.15 0.52
N CYS A 326 -38.09 9.32 0.85
CA CYS A 326 -39.27 9.47 1.71
C CYS A 326 -39.93 10.84 1.51
N GLU A 327 -41.23 10.95 1.82
CA GLU A 327 -41.91 12.23 1.90
C GLU A 327 -41.61 12.95 3.22
N TYR A 328 -41.55 12.18 4.30
CA TYR A 328 -41.23 12.60 5.66
C TYR A 328 -40.41 11.51 6.38
N PRO A 329 -39.49 11.90 7.32
CA PRO A 329 -39.13 13.26 7.73
C PRO A 329 -38.36 14.02 6.62
N LYS A 330 -38.23 15.35 6.75
CA LYS A 330 -37.33 16.12 5.87
C LYS A 330 -35.90 15.86 6.28
N ILE A 331 -35.11 15.29 5.39
CA ILE A 331 -33.74 14.83 5.67
C ILE A 331 -32.73 15.99 5.66
N GLY A 332 -32.94 17.01 4.82
CA GLY A 332 -31.96 18.10 4.65
C GLY A 332 -31.42 18.72 5.96
N PRO A 333 -32.29 19.04 6.95
CA PRO A 333 -31.84 19.60 8.23
C PRO A 333 -30.92 18.67 9.03
N HIS A 334 -30.95 17.36 8.80
CA HIS A 334 -30.21 16.33 9.54
C HIS A 334 -29.00 15.78 8.76
N ALA A 335 -28.83 16.14 7.50
CA ALA A 335 -27.82 15.55 6.62
C ALA A 335 -26.39 15.73 7.13
N ALA A 336 -26.08 16.89 7.70
CA ALA A 336 -24.75 17.16 8.24
C ALA A 336 -24.41 16.23 9.44
N ASP A 337 -25.36 16.03 10.36
CA ASP A 337 -25.19 15.14 11.51
C ASP A 337 -25.09 13.67 11.05
N MET A 338 -25.87 13.26 10.06
CA MET A 338 -25.79 11.94 9.45
C MET A 338 -24.43 11.69 8.81
N MET A 339 -23.92 12.65 8.02
CA MET A 339 -22.58 12.54 7.40
C MET A 339 -21.49 12.39 8.47
N ALA A 340 -21.54 13.24 9.52
CA ALA A 340 -20.57 13.15 10.62
C ALA A 340 -20.63 11.80 11.34
N ARG A 341 -21.85 11.29 11.63
CA ARG A 341 -22.04 10.03 12.30
C ARG A 341 -21.57 8.84 11.47
N MET A 342 -21.87 8.81 10.19
CA MET A 342 -21.42 7.77 9.27
C MET A 342 -19.88 7.79 9.12
N ALA A 343 -19.29 8.96 8.97
CA ALA A 343 -17.83 9.14 8.91
C ALA A 343 -17.13 8.60 10.16
N GLU A 344 -17.67 8.91 11.35
CA GLU A 344 -17.19 8.40 12.64
C GLU A 344 -17.24 6.87 12.72
N ILE A 345 -18.41 6.27 12.38
CA ILE A 345 -18.61 4.82 12.44
C ILE A 345 -17.65 4.09 11.50
N MET A 346 -17.45 4.63 10.30
CA MET A 346 -16.62 4.03 9.26
C MET A 346 -15.13 4.36 9.42
N GLY A 347 -14.79 5.36 10.24
CA GLY A 347 -13.40 5.84 10.42
C GLY A 347 -12.83 6.40 9.14
N MET A 348 -13.56 7.33 8.49
CA MET A 348 -13.17 8.01 7.25
C MET A 348 -13.43 9.51 7.32
N GLU A 349 -12.84 10.26 6.38
CA GLU A 349 -13.03 11.71 6.31
C GLU A 349 -14.47 12.06 5.90
N ILE A 350 -15.03 13.12 6.49
CA ILE A 350 -16.43 13.52 6.28
C ILE A 350 -16.72 13.92 4.82
N ASP A 351 -15.74 14.46 4.11
CA ASP A 351 -15.87 14.88 2.70
C ASP A 351 -16.01 13.69 1.73
N ARG A 352 -15.83 12.44 2.23
CA ARG A 352 -16.03 11.20 1.51
C ARG A 352 -17.40 10.56 1.75
N VAL A 353 -18.25 11.21 2.54
CA VAL A 353 -19.60 10.74 2.89
C VAL A 353 -20.62 11.71 2.31
N SER A 354 -21.46 11.25 1.41
CA SER A 354 -22.58 12.01 0.83
C SER A 354 -23.91 11.44 1.33
N ILE A 355 -24.78 12.29 1.87
CA ILE A 355 -26.16 11.91 2.21
C ILE A 355 -27.11 12.95 1.60
N LYS A 356 -27.99 12.46 0.76
CA LYS A 356 -29.01 13.23 0.07
C LYS A 356 -30.36 12.55 0.16
N ALA A 357 -31.41 13.28 -0.15
CA ALA A 357 -32.75 12.75 -0.13
C ALA A 357 -33.56 13.19 -1.36
N THR A 358 -34.55 12.39 -1.66
CA THR A 358 -35.57 12.75 -2.65
C THR A 358 -36.95 12.31 -2.16
N THR A 359 -38.00 12.99 -2.62
CA THR A 359 -39.37 12.49 -2.53
C THR A 359 -39.63 11.55 -3.71
N SER A 360 -40.70 10.80 -3.64
CA SER A 360 -41.22 10.02 -4.79
C SER A 360 -42.43 10.70 -5.44
N GLU A 361 -42.63 12.00 -5.21
CA GLU A 361 -43.70 12.81 -5.76
C GLU A 361 -45.10 12.18 -5.45
N ARG A 362 -45.23 11.66 -4.22
CA ARG A 362 -46.43 10.92 -3.72
C ARG A 362 -46.75 9.64 -4.48
N LEU A 363 -45.83 9.10 -5.27
CA LEU A 363 -45.96 7.84 -5.98
C LEU A 363 -45.38 6.69 -5.16
N GLY A 364 -45.94 5.51 -5.35
CA GLY A 364 -45.48 4.27 -4.71
C GLY A 364 -45.67 4.26 -3.19
N PHE A 365 -45.02 3.32 -2.51
CA PHE A 365 -45.15 3.12 -1.06
C PHE A 365 -44.49 4.24 -0.25
N THR A 366 -43.39 4.78 -0.73
CA THR A 366 -42.70 5.94 -0.09
C THR A 366 -43.60 7.18 -0.19
N GLY A 367 -44.24 7.40 -1.35
CA GLY A 367 -45.12 8.53 -1.57
C GLY A 367 -46.44 8.44 -0.78
N ARG A 368 -46.91 7.22 -0.47
CA ARG A 368 -48.08 6.99 0.40
C ARG A 368 -47.71 7.01 1.90
N GLY A 369 -46.42 7.20 2.24
CA GLY A 369 -45.98 7.22 3.64
C GLY A 369 -46.07 5.86 4.33
N GLU A 370 -45.84 4.77 3.58
CA GLU A 370 -45.86 3.41 4.10
C GLU A 370 -44.50 2.97 4.67
N GLY A 371 -43.41 3.65 4.29
CA GLY A 371 -42.07 3.34 4.72
C GLY A 371 -41.03 4.29 4.09
N ILE A 372 -39.76 4.01 4.37
CA ILE A 372 -38.59 4.69 3.81
C ILE A 372 -37.75 3.69 3.03
N ALA A 373 -37.24 4.12 1.86
CA ALA A 373 -36.24 3.37 1.11
C ALA A 373 -34.91 4.11 1.14
N ALA A 374 -33.82 3.38 1.05
CA ALA A 374 -32.48 3.89 0.87
C ALA A 374 -31.76 3.20 -0.28
N LEU A 375 -31.07 4.00 -1.08
CA LEU A 375 -30.11 3.54 -2.07
C LEU A 375 -28.73 4.02 -1.66
N ALA A 376 -27.75 3.13 -1.65
CA ALA A 376 -26.36 3.49 -1.36
C ALA A 376 -25.43 3.00 -2.45
N SER A 377 -24.33 3.72 -2.66
CA SER A 377 -23.22 3.25 -3.45
C SER A 377 -21.90 3.47 -2.71
N THR A 378 -20.93 2.63 -2.98
CA THR A 378 -19.59 2.72 -2.43
C THR A 378 -18.55 2.40 -3.49
N THR A 379 -17.37 2.99 -3.34
CA THR A 379 -16.17 2.65 -4.11
C THR A 379 -15.09 2.16 -3.17
N LEU A 380 -14.58 0.96 -3.42
CA LEU A 380 -13.43 0.36 -2.72
C LEU A 380 -12.23 0.41 -3.63
N VAL A 381 -11.06 0.71 -3.06
CA VAL A 381 -9.79 0.78 -3.78
C VAL A 381 -8.75 -0.02 -3.03
N LYS A 382 -8.02 -0.86 -3.76
CA LYS A 382 -6.85 -1.60 -3.26
C LYS A 382 -5.68 -1.32 -4.19
N PRO A 383 -4.52 -0.82 -3.66
CA PRO A 383 -3.28 -0.62 -4.42
C PRO A 383 -2.73 -1.90 -4.99
#